data_f6aa969355d8620df5997f646d799a98
#
_entry.id   f6aa969355d8620df5997f646d799a98
#
_cell.length_a   1.000
_cell.length_b   1.000
_cell.length_c   1.000
_cell.angle_alpha   90.00
_cell.angle_beta   90.00
_cell.angle_gamma   90.00
#
_symmetry.space_group_name_H-M   'P 1'
#
loop_
_entity.id
_entity.type
_entity.pdbx_description
1 polymer ?
#
loop_
_entity_poly.entity_id
_entity_poly.type
_entity_poly.pdbx_seq_one_letter_code
_entity_poly.pdbx_strand_id
1 'polypeptide(L)'
;MNIVVNEELKVYIDPLTPEEYDALERSILAEGCRDALVLWGDLLVDGHNRYGICQKHGLPFQTVQSKLFQTMEDVHLWMIDQHLGRRSVSDYQRGVLALRKQVIVTERRARWLSTAGEAHAATVADGADQAPPGDDATPSGTPPVAQVPASAPL
;
A
#
# COMPACT_ATOMS: atom_id res chain seq x y z
N MET A 1 21.98 -11.13 -8.63
CA MET A 1 20.85 -10.50 -7.91
C MET A 1 20.21 -11.58 -7.05
N ASN A 2 20.16 -11.39 -5.75
CA ASN A 2 19.61 -12.39 -4.84
C ASN A 2 18.17 -12.00 -4.51
N ILE A 3 17.20 -12.75 -5.06
CA ILE A 3 15.78 -12.49 -4.83
C ILE A 3 15.36 -13.19 -3.53
N VAL A 4 14.81 -12.42 -2.61
CA VAL A 4 14.30 -12.91 -1.31
C VAL A 4 12.80 -13.17 -1.43
N VAL A 5 12.39 -14.37 -1.08
CA VAL A 5 10.98 -14.74 -1.00
C VAL A 5 10.56 -14.73 0.45
N ASN A 6 9.55 -13.92 0.77
CA ASN A 6 8.99 -13.86 2.12
C ASN A 6 7.78 -14.80 2.23
N GLU A 7 7.84 -15.73 3.17
CA GLU A 7 6.77 -16.70 3.39
C GLU A 7 5.46 -16.05 3.88
N GLU A 8 5.54 -14.92 4.59
CA GLU A 8 4.34 -14.18 5.02
C GLU A 8 3.55 -13.62 3.84
N LEU A 9 4.23 -13.23 2.76
CA LEU A 9 3.58 -12.76 1.53
C LEU A 9 2.96 -13.90 0.74
N LYS A 10 3.56 -15.08 0.79
CA LYS A 10 3.00 -16.28 0.13
C LYS A 10 1.63 -16.68 0.68
N VAL A 11 1.36 -16.39 1.95
CA VAL A 11 0.06 -16.71 2.58
C VAL A 11 -1.11 -16.00 1.88
N TYR A 12 -0.86 -14.85 1.26
CA TYR A 12 -1.89 -14.13 0.49
C TYR A 12 -2.16 -14.76 -0.88
N ILE A 13 -1.26 -15.60 -1.39
CA ILE A 13 -1.33 -16.17 -2.72
C ILE A 13 -2.07 -17.51 -2.63
N ASP A 14 -3.21 -17.61 -3.33
CA ASP A 14 -3.86 -18.90 -3.46
C ASP A 14 -2.95 -19.87 -4.23
N PRO A 15 -2.73 -21.07 -3.71
CA PRO A 15 -1.98 -22.07 -4.43
C PRO A 15 -2.72 -22.41 -5.74
N LEU A 16 -1.97 -22.47 -6.83
CA LEU A 16 -2.51 -22.95 -8.10
C LEU A 16 -2.93 -24.42 -7.98
N THR A 17 -4.02 -24.77 -8.65
CA THR A 17 -4.33 -26.20 -8.81
C THR A 17 -3.23 -26.87 -9.65
N PRO A 18 -3.06 -28.20 -9.57
CA PRO A 18 -2.08 -28.90 -10.40
C PRO A 18 -2.25 -28.59 -11.90
N GLU A 19 -3.47 -28.52 -12.38
CA GLU A 19 -3.79 -28.22 -13.78
C GLU A 19 -3.38 -26.79 -14.17
N GLU A 20 -3.65 -25.81 -13.29
CA GLU A 20 -3.25 -24.42 -13.49
C GLU A 20 -1.73 -24.27 -13.46
N TYR A 21 -1.07 -24.96 -12.54
CA TYR A 21 0.38 -24.97 -12.46
C TYR A 21 1.01 -25.57 -13.73
N ASP A 22 0.51 -26.71 -14.18
CA ASP A 22 0.99 -27.38 -15.40
C ASP A 22 0.74 -26.52 -16.65
N ALA A 23 -0.39 -25.82 -16.71
CA ALA A 23 -0.68 -24.91 -17.81
C ALA A 23 0.29 -23.72 -17.82
N LEU A 24 0.54 -23.12 -16.65
CA LEU A 24 1.49 -22.01 -16.50
C LEU A 24 2.92 -22.47 -16.84
N GLU A 25 3.34 -23.63 -16.34
CA GLU A 25 4.66 -24.20 -16.61
C GLU A 25 4.86 -24.45 -18.11
N ARG A 26 3.89 -25.07 -18.79
CA ARG A 26 3.92 -25.28 -20.24
C ARG A 26 4.01 -23.97 -21.03
N SER A 27 3.26 -22.96 -20.62
CA SER A 27 3.30 -21.64 -21.25
C SER A 27 4.68 -20.98 -21.11
N ILE A 28 5.26 -21.03 -19.92
CA ILE A 28 6.59 -20.45 -19.66
C ILE A 28 7.69 -21.24 -20.41
N LEU A 29 7.58 -22.56 -20.50
CA LEU A 29 8.52 -23.38 -21.26
C LEU A 29 8.44 -23.11 -22.78
N ALA A 30 7.24 -22.87 -23.30
CA ALA A 30 7.02 -22.63 -24.73
C ALA A 30 7.40 -21.21 -25.15
N GLU A 31 7.09 -20.22 -24.35
CA GLU A 31 7.12 -18.80 -24.73
C GLU A 31 8.08 -17.95 -23.89
N GLY A 32 8.67 -18.53 -22.84
CA GLY A 32 9.47 -17.83 -21.85
C GLY A 32 8.61 -17.10 -20.80
N CYS A 33 9.27 -16.53 -19.81
CA CYS A 33 8.62 -15.70 -18.78
C CYS A 33 8.39 -14.29 -19.34
N ARG A 34 7.22 -14.04 -19.91
CA ARG A 34 6.89 -12.77 -20.55
C ARG A 34 6.69 -11.63 -19.57
N ASP A 35 5.97 -11.92 -18.48
CA ASP A 35 5.65 -10.93 -17.47
C ASP A 35 6.80 -10.78 -16.49
N ALA A 36 7.25 -9.56 -16.29
CA ALA A 36 8.30 -9.27 -15.32
C ALA A 36 7.85 -9.58 -13.89
N LEU A 37 8.80 -10.01 -13.07
CA LEU A 37 8.61 -10.16 -11.63
C LEU A 37 8.70 -8.79 -10.97
N VAL A 38 7.83 -8.52 -10.01
CA VAL A 38 7.84 -7.25 -9.27
C VAL A 38 8.64 -7.43 -7.99
N LEU A 39 9.65 -6.59 -7.82
CA LEU A 39 10.51 -6.55 -6.65
C LEU A 39 10.36 -5.23 -5.90
N TRP A 40 10.55 -5.28 -4.60
CA TRP A 40 10.82 -4.12 -3.76
C TRP A 40 12.16 -4.33 -3.05
N GLY A 41 13.20 -3.63 -3.52
CA GLY A 41 14.58 -3.99 -3.19
C GLY A 41 14.90 -5.41 -3.68
N ASP A 42 15.25 -6.28 -2.78
CA ASP A 42 15.51 -7.71 -3.06
C ASP A 42 14.26 -8.60 -2.86
N LEU A 43 13.19 -8.03 -2.28
CA LEU A 43 11.98 -8.77 -1.93
C LEU A 43 11.10 -8.99 -3.16
N LEU A 44 10.71 -10.25 -3.39
CA LEU A 44 9.73 -10.60 -4.42
C LEU A 44 8.31 -10.26 -3.93
N VAL A 45 7.64 -9.36 -4.65
CA VAL A 45 6.28 -8.92 -4.34
C VAL A 45 5.25 -9.62 -5.23
N ASP A 46 5.49 -9.70 -6.54
CA ASP A 46 4.60 -10.40 -7.46
C ASP A 46 5.35 -11.32 -8.42
N GLY A 47 4.71 -12.42 -8.78
CA GLY A 47 5.25 -13.41 -9.71
C GLY A 47 5.89 -14.63 -9.02
N HIS A 48 5.50 -14.96 -7.80
CA HIS A 48 6.06 -16.10 -7.03
C HIS A 48 6.01 -17.42 -7.78
N ASN A 49 4.89 -17.75 -8.43
CA ASN A 49 4.74 -18.98 -9.22
C ASN A 49 5.66 -18.98 -10.45
N ARG A 50 5.73 -17.86 -11.16
CA ARG A 50 6.63 -17.69 -12.32
C ARG A 50 8.09 -17.80 -11.90
N TYR A 51 8.46 -17.18 -10.78
CA TYR A 51 9.81 -17.26 -10.24
C TYR A 51 10.20 -18.70 -9.91
N GLY A 52 9.32 -19.46 -9.23
CA GLY A 52 9.57 -20.86 -8.91
C GLY A 52 9.76 -21.73 -10.15
N ILE A 53 8.95 -21.54 -11.19
CA ILE A 53 9.06 -22.25 -12.47
C ILE A 53 10.36 -21.88 -13.19
N CYS A 54 10.69 -20.59 -13.27
CA CYS A 54 11.93 -20.16 -13.91
C CYS A 54 13.16 -20.69 -13.20
N GLN A 55 13.17 -20.72 -11.86
CA GLN A 55 14.26 -21.34 -11.09
C GLN A 55 14.37 -22.85 -11.34
N LYS A 56 13.23 -23.56 -11.33
CA LYS A 56 13.20 -25.02 -11.57
C LYS A 56 13.81 -25.40 -12.90
N HIS A 57 13.58 -24.62 -13.95
CA HIS A 57 14.01 -24.91 -15.32
C HIS A 57 15.24 -24.08 -15.77
N GLY A 58 15.79 -23.23 -14.91
CA GLY A 58 16.93 -22.37 -15.26
C GLY A 58 16.61 -21.36 -16.37
N LEU A 59 15.36 -20.88 -16.43
CA LEU A 59 14.91 -19.95 -17.46
C LEU A 59 15.18 -18.50 -17.06
N PRO A 60 15.52 -17.63 -18.04
CA PRO A 60 15.67 -16.23 -17.79
C PRO A 60 14.31 -15.56 -17.50
N PHE A 61 14.34 -14.54 -16.67
CA PHE A 61 13.18 -13.70 -16.34
C PHE A 61 13.58 -12.24 -16.21
N GLN A 62 12.63 -11.34 -16.38
CA GLN A 62 12.80 -9.92 -16.18
C GLN A 62 12.27 -9.50 -14.82
N THR A 63 12.83 -8.44 -14.26
CA THR A 63 12.40 -7.87 -12.98
C THR A 63 12.12 -6.38 -13.13
N VAL A 64 11.11 -5.90 -12.41
CA VAL A 64 10.76 -4.49 -12.29
C VAL A 64 10.78 -4.09 -10.83
N GLN A 65 11.47 -3.00 -10.51
CA GLN A 65 11.49 -2.42 -9.17
C GLN A 65 10.25 -1.56 -8.94
N SER A 66 9.48 -1.91 -7.92
CA SER A 66 8.35 -1.10 -7.49
C SER A 66 8.83 0.07 -6.62
N LYS A 67 8.37 1.27 -6.95
CA LYS A 67 8.57 2.49 -6.16
C LYS A 67 7.35 2.86 -5.32
N LEU A 68 6.33 2.01 -5.32
CA LEU A 68 5.06 2.26 -4.63
C LEU A 68 5.14 2.05 -3.12
N PHE A 69 6.11 1.27 -2.66
CA PHE A 69 6.20 0.84 -1.28
C PHE A 69 7.28 1.60 -0.53
N GLN A 70 6.96 2.04 0.68
CA GLN A 70 7.91 2.64 1.61
C GLN A 70 8.14 1.74 2.82
N THR A 71 7.15 0.93 3.16
CA THR A 71 7.16 0.03 4.32
C THR A 71 6.68 -1.37 3.94
N MET A 72 6.99 -2.35 4.78
CA MET A 72 6.47 -3.71 4.63
C MET A 72 4.93 -3.75 4.70
N GLU A 73 4.34 -2.86 5.49
CA GLU A 73 2.87 -2.72 5.57
C GLU A 73 2.25 -2.31 4.24
N ASP A 74 2.91 -1.43 3.49
CA ASP A 74 2.44 -1.06 2.15
C ASP A 74 2.42 -2.27 1.22
N VAL A 75 3.44 -3.15 1.31
CA VAL A 75 3.49 -4.40 0.55
C VAL A 75 2.34 -5.32 0.95
N HIS A 76 2.10 -5.51 2.24
CA HIS A 76 0.98 -6.34 2.73
C HIS A 76 -0.37 -5.81 2.25
N LEU A 77 -0.62 -4.50 2.36
CA LEU A 77 -1.86 -3.88 1.90
C LEU A 77 -2.04 -4.05 0.39
N TRP A 78 -0.99 -3.84 -0.38
CA TRP A 78 -1.03 -4.02 -1.84
C TRP A 78 -1.33 -5.48 -2.22
N MET A 79 -0.68 -6.45 -1.57
CA MET A 79 -0.93 -7.87 -1.79
C MET A 79 -2.39 -8.25 -1.48
N ILE A 80 -2.93 -7.76 -0.37
CA ILE A 80 -4.33 -7.99 -0.01
C ILE A 80 -5.26 -7.40 -1.07
N ASP A 81 -5.03 -6.18 -1.51
CA ASP A 81 -5.87 -5.50 -2.51
C ASP A 81 -5.83 -6.20 -3.87
N GLN A 82 -4.65 -6.67 -4.29
CA GLN A 82 -4.52 -7.46 -5.52
C GLN A 82 -5.34 -8.77 -5.46
N HIS A 83 -5.36 -9.44 -4.31
CA HIS A 83 -6.11 -10.68 -4.14
C HIS A 83 -7.62 -10.43 -3.97
N LEU A 84 -8.02 -9.38 -3.26
CA LEU A 84 -9.44 -8.99 -3.16
C LEU A 84 -10.06 -8.66 -4.53
N GLY A 85 -9.26 -8.14 -5.46
CA GLY A 85 -9.69 -7.84 -6.82
C GLY A 85 -9.85 -9.06 -7.74
N ARG A 86 -9.34 -10.24 -7.34
CA ARG A 86 -9.45 -11.46 -8.16
C ARG A 86 -10.82 -12.11 -8.05
N ARG A 87 -11.35 -12.57 -9.19
CA ARG A 87 -12.65 -13.26 -9.25
C ARG A 87 -12.65 -14.66 -8.62
N SER A 88 -11.48 -15.29 -8.52
CA SER A 88 -11.29 -16.65 -8.00
C SER A 88 -11.25 -16.76 -6.48
N VAL A 89 -11.28 -15.63 -5.77
CA VAL A 89 -11.23 -15.62 -4.29
C VAL A 89 -12.60 -15.96 -3.73
N SER A 90 -12.67 -16.98 -2.87
CA SER A 90 -13.91 -17.35 -2.18
C SER A 90 -14.37 -16.26 -1.21
N ASP A 91 -15.66 -16.24 -0.87
CA ASP A 91 -16.21 -15.26 0.08
C ASP A 91 -15.56 -15.36 1.46
N TYR A 92 -15.23 -16.57 1.89
CA TYR A 92 -14.47 -16.80 3.13
C TYR A 92 -13.08 -16.18 3.09
N GLN A 93 -12.31 -16.45 2.03
CA GLN A 93 -10.97 -15.86 1.84
C GLN A 93 -11.06 -14.34 1.73
N ARG A 94 -12.05 -13.82 1.03
CA ARG A 94 -12.32 -12.38 0.92
C ARG A 94 -12.57 -11.76 2.29
N GLY A 95 -13.35 -12.41 3.15
CA GLY A 95 -13.61 -11.99 4.53
C GLY A 95 -12.33 -11.97 5.37
N VAL A 96 -11.51 -13.02 5.31
CA VAL A 96 -10.23 -13.10 6.03
C VAL A 96 -9.26 -11.99 5.59
N LEU A 97 -9.14 -11.75 4.29
CA LEU A 97 -8.27 -10.69 3.74
C LEU A 97 -8.76 -9.29 4.16
N ALA A 98 -10.08 -9.07 4.15
CA ALA A 98 -10.66 -7.80 4.58
C ALA A 98 -10.41 -7.51 6.06
N LEU A 99 -10.55 -8.51 6.94
CA LEU A 99 -10.22 -8.38 8.36
C LEU A 99 -8.73 -8.08 8.57
N ARG A 100 -7.86 -8.77 7.86
CA ARG A 100 -6.41 -8.53 7.94
C ARG A 100 -6.04 -7.12 7.51
N LYS A 101 -6.62 -6.64 6.41
CA LYS A 101 -6.48 -5.26 5.95
C LYS A 101 -6.92 -4.27 7.03
N GLN A 102 -8.07 -4.51 7.65
CA GLN A 102 -8.60 -3.66 8.71
C GLN A 102 -7.64 -3.56 9.89
N VAL A 103 -7.07 -4.66 10.35
CA VAL A 103 -6.09 -4.68 11.45
C VAL A 103 -4.87 -3.81 11.10
N ILE A 104 -4.25 -4.01 9.94
CA ILE A 104 -3.07 -3.25 9.50
C ILE A 104 -3.38 -1.74 9.45
N VAL A 105 -4.51 -1.38 8.84
CA VAL A 105 -4.92 0.03 8.71
C VAL A 105 -5.19 0.67 10.07
N THR A 106 -5.83 -0.07 10.99
CA THR A 106 -6.13 0.42 12.34
C THR A 106 -4.87 0.63 13.16
N GLU A 107 -3.94 -0.32 13.13
CA GLU A 107 -2.65 -0.21 13.83
C GLU A 107 -1.80 0.94 13.28
N ARG A 108 -1.77 1.09 11.95
CA ARG A 108 -1.07 2.20 11.30
C ARG A 108 -1.64 3.56 11.71
N ARG A 109 -2.97 3.66 11.77
CA ARG A 109 -3.66 4.88 12.22
C ARG A 109 -3.37 5.18 13.69
N ALA A 110 -3.40 4.17 14.55
CA ALA A 110 -3.09 4.33 15.98
C ALA A 110 -1.66 4.84 16.20
N ARG A 111 -0.68 4.29 15.49
CA ARG A 111 0.72 4.77 15.54
C ARG A 111 0.85 6.21 15.06
N TRP A 112 0.17 6.55 13.96
CA TRP A 112 0.20 7.92 13.46
C TRP A 112 -0.39 8.92 14.46
N LEU A 113 -1.49 8.59 15.13
CA LEU A 113 -2.10 9.42 16.16
C LEU A 113 -1.22 9.59 17.40
N SER A 114 -0.51 8.55 17.83
CA SER A 114 0.42 8.64 18.96
C SER A 114 1.61 9.56 18.64
N THR A 115 2.23 9.40 17.48
CA THR A 115 3.35 10.25 17.05
C THR A 115 2.92 11.71 16.82
N ALA A 116 1.73 11.94 16.28
CA ALA A 116 1.18 13.28 16.12
C ALA A 116 0.87 13.96 17.48
N GLY A 117 0.40 13.16 18.44
CA GLY A 117 0.17 13.64 19.82
C GLY A 117 1.47 14.02 20.54
N GLU A 118 2.52 13.22 20.39
CA GLU A 118 3.84 13.53 20.95
C GLU A 118 4.48 14.77 20.32
N ALA A 119 4.35 14.96 19.01
CA ALA A 119 4.83 16.12 18.32
C ALA A 119 4.11 17.41 18.77
N HIS A 120 2.79 17.31 19.03
CA HIS A 120 2.02 18.45 19.56
C HIS A 120 2.36 18.77 21.03
N ALA A 121 2.58 17.75 21.86
CA ALA A 121 3.02 17.93 23.23
C ALA A 121 4.43 18.57 23.32
N ALA A 122 5.33 18.21 22.44
CA ALA A 122 6.68 18.78 22.36
C ALA A 122 6.66 20.28 21.94
N THR A 123 5.78 20.68 21.03
CA THR A 123 5.62 22.08 20.63
C THR A 123 4.98 22.94 21.72
N VAL A 124 4.12 22.38 22.55
CA VAL A 124 3.52 23.12 23.68
C VAL A 124 4.51 23.29 24.84
N ALA A 125 5.45 22.36 25.04
CA ALA A 125 6.46 22.43 26.08
C ALA A 125 7.56 23.49 25.82
N ASP A 126 7.81 23.82 24.54
CA ASP A 126 8.82 24.80 24.14
C ASP A 126 8.27 26.24 24.08
N GLY A 127 6.94 26.42 24.27
CA GLY A 127 6.24 27.71 24.21
C GLY A 127 5.97 28.40 25.54
N ALA A 128 6.51 27.92 26.67
CA ALA A 128 6.12 28.38 28.01
C ALA A 128 7.03 29.47 28.62
N ASP A 129 7.78 30.22 27.82
CA ASP A 129 8.56 31.36 28.35
C ASP A 129 8.57 32.55 27.39
N GLN A 130 7.41 33.20 27.22
CA GLN A 130 7.31 34.63 26.84
C GLN A 130 5.99 35.21 27.31
N ALA A 131 6.09 36.03 28.35
CA ALA A 131 5.01 36.90 28.82
C ALA A 131 4.68 37.98 27.79
N PRO A 132 3.41 38.43 27.70
CA PRO A 132 3.01 39.41 26.68
C PRO A 132 3.38 40.84 27.05
N PRO A 133 3.82 41.67 26.12
CA PRO A 133 3.69 43.11 26.28
C PRO A 133 2.25 43.54 25.96
N GLY A 134 1.70 44.32 26.85
CA GLY A 134 0.36 44.84 26.79
C GLY A 134 0.17 45.94 25.76
N ASP A 135 -1.12 46.17 25.52
CA ASP A 135 -1.81 47.41 25.14
C ASP A 135 -1.90 47.83 23.67
N ASP A 136 -3.18 47.94 23.36
CA ASP A 136 -3.86 49.03 22.68
C ASP A 136 -3.90 49.03 21.14
N ALA A 137 -5.09 48.81 20.66
CA ALA A 137 -5.77 49.54 19.60
C ALA A 137 -6.78 48.68 18.81
N THR A 138 -8.03 48.93 19.10
CA THR A 138 -9.15 48.65 18.18
C THR A 138 -8.98 49.50 16.92
N PRO A 139 -9.26 48.97 15.73
CA PRO A 139 -10.45 49.51 15.04
C PRO A 139 -11.29 48.45 14.30
N SER A 140 -12.57 48.75 14.39
CA SER A 140 -13.67 48.25 13.59
C SER A 140 -13.36 48.10 12.09
N GLY A 141 -13.70 46.94 11.51
CA GLY A 141 -13.69 46.73 10.08
C GLY A 141 -14.68 45.64 9.70
N THR A 142 -15.83 46.08 9.20
CA THR A 142 -16.92 45.28 8.65
C THR A 142 -16.42 44.35 7.51
N PRO A 143 -16.84 43.08 7.45
CA PRO A 143 -16.48 42.22 6.33
C PRO A 143 -17.35 42.53 5.11
N PRO A 144 -16.82 42.46 3.89
CA PRO A 144 -17.59 42.64 2.66
C PRO A 144 -18.41 41.38 2.34
N VAL A 145 -19.65 41.63 1.99
CA VAL A 145 -20.64 40.69 1.50
C VAL A 145 -20.19 40.13 0.16
N ALA A 146 -20.07 38.81 0.07
CA ALA A 146 -19.85 38.10 -1.20
C ALA A 146 -21.14 38.07 -2.02
N GLN A 147 -21.10 38.69 -3.18
CA GLN A 147 -22.15 38.59 -4.19
C GLN A 147 -22.06 37.26 -4.96
N VAL A 148 -23.21 36.59 -5.03
CA VAL A 148 -23.45 35.41 -5.85
C VAL A 148 -23.82 35.90 -7.26
N PRO A 149 -23.21 35.39 -8.34
CA PRO A 149 -23.76 35.65 -9.68
C PRO A 149 -24.88 34.69 -10.00
N ALA A 150 -25.99 35.28 -10.46
CA ALA A 150 -27.20 34.60 -10.85
C ALA A 150 -27.03 33.85 -12.17
N SER A 151 -27.79 32.74 -12.25
CA SER A 151 -28.09 31.93 -13.42
C SER A 151 -28.52 32.74 -14.64
N ALA A 152 -28.13 32.30 -15.83
CA ALA A 152 -28.86 32.59 -17.05
C ALA A 152 -29.23 31.27 -17.76
N PRO A 153 -30.44 31.17 -18.29
CA PRO A 153 -31.00 30.00 -18.94
C PRO A 153 -30.76 30.01 -20.45
N LEU A 154 -30.74 28.83 -21.03
CA LEU A 154 -31.29 28.35 -22.31
C LEU A 154 -30.47 27.17 -22.80
#